data_374918cd09828ec2c92c682295fe8aec
#
_entry.id   374918cd09828ec2c92c682295fe8aec
#
_cell.length_a   1.000
_cell.length_b   1.000
_cell.length_c   1.000
_cell.angle_alpha   90.00
_cell.angle_beta   90.00
_cell.angle_gamma   90.00
#
_symmetry.space_group_name_H-M   'P 1'
#
loop_
_entity.id
_entity.type
_entity.pdbx_description
1 polymer ?
#
loop_
_entity_poly.entity_id
_entity_poly.type
_entity_poly.pdbx_seq_one_letter_code
_entity_poly.pdbx_strand_id
1 'polypeptide(L)'
;AASDVYKRQYQLTTCSPSGEQDSMLIGSLVELAWGEIDSEPIIAKIASEEIKIISLTITEGGYKVDFNQSRSVFWYVAEGLKRRMEKDLPITILSCDNMQMNGNAAKCAFMSYFEAKYPEVAAWAKKKVTFPNSMVDRITPVTKPGKVTDVCCEDFIQWVIEDNFIAGRPAWEKVGVTFTHDVTPYEIMKLSLLNASHTLLSYPAYMEGFRKVDAVMADERYRAMIKLFMNRDVTPYVPVPEGVDLEAYKDQLIERFSNKAISDQVSRLCGDGIAKFAVYVVPILKQMLQDGKDISIEAFLIAVYCKYLIGARTESGENIAISEPHITPADRKLISGGSPAEFLKISPFVSLGLDKYPVFMEKYEQFYAMQVAEGLKVLLQ
;
A
#
# COMPACT_ATOMS: atom_id res chain seq x y z
N ALA A 1 8.99 -27.25 -8.10
CA ALA A 1 8.64 -26.14 -7.18
C ALA A 1 8.25 -26.64 -5.78
N ALA A 2 7.49 -27.76 -5.67
CA ALA A 2 7.11 -28.30 -4.35
C ALA A 2 8.29 -28.77 -3.49
N SER A 3 9.40 -29.25 -4.10
CA SER A 3 10.56 -29.76 -3.35
C SER A 3 11.33 -28.69 -2.57
N ASP A 4 11.32 -27.44 -3.02
CA ASP A 4 12.08 -26.37 -2.35
C ASP A 4 11.30 -25.75 -1.18
N VAL A 5 9.97 -25.76 -1.23
CA VAL A 5 9.12 -25.37 -0.11
C VAL A 5 9.33 -26.33 1.08
N TYR A 6 9.61 -27.61 0.84
CA TYR A 6 9.93 -28.58 1.90
C TYR A 6 11.28 -28.31 2.58
N LYS A 7 12.21 -27.59 1.93
CA LYS A 7 13.49 -27.21 2.55
C LYS A 7 13.37 -26.04 3.52
N ARG A 8 12.22 -25.36 3.53
CA ARG A 8 11.96 -24.19 4.39
C ARG A 8 13.00 -23.06 4.24
N GLN A 9 13.57 -22.95 3.04
CA GLN A 9 14.58 -21.98 2.70
C GLN A 9 14.22 -21.30 1.39
N TYR A 10 14.58 -20.01 1.26
CA TYR A 10 14.47 -19.26 0.01
C TYR A 10 15.65 -18.32 -0.14
N GLN A 11 15.98 -17.99 -1.38
CA GLN A 11 17.00 -16.99 -1.68
C GLN A 11 16.37 -15.62 -1.69
N LEU A 12 16.90 -14.69 -0.91
CA LEU A 12 16.59 -13.29 -0.94
C LEU A 12 17.72 -12.56 -1.67
N THR A 13 17.39 -11.89 -2.77
CA THR A 13 18.32 -11.03 -3.51
C THR A 13 17.92 -9.59 -3.32
N THR A 14 18.79 -8.79 -2.73
CA THR A 14 18.64 -7.35 -2.59
C THR A 14 19.37 -6.65 -3.72
N CYS A 15 18.73 -5.61 -4.29
CA CYS A 15 19.23 -4.89 -5.44
C CYS A 15 19.35 -3.40 -5.11
N SER A 16 20.56 -2.85 -5.13
CA SER A 16 20.80 -1.43 -4.92
C SER A 16 20.49 -0.60 -6.17
N PRO A 17 20.28 0.72 -6.06
CA PRO A 17 20.16 1.62 -7.21
C PRO A 17 21.40 1.65 -8.10
N SER A 18 22.60 1.38 -7.56
CA SER A 18 23.85 1.25 -8.32
C SER A 18 23.91 -0.01 -9.19
N GLY A 19 22.95 -0.97 -8.98
CA GLY A 19 22.91 -2.24 -9.68
C GLY A 19 23.68 -3.38 -8.98
N GLU A 20 24.23 -3.11 -7.81
CA GLU A 20 24.81 -4.17 -6.97
C GLU A 20 23.73 -5.11 -6.46
N GLN A 21 24.05 -6.40 -6.45
CA GLN A 21 23.13 -7.44 -5.95
C GLN A 21 23.83 -8.23 -4.85
N ASP A 22 23.15 -8.34 -3.73
CA ASP A 22 23.55 -9.22 -2.65
C ASP A 22 22.50 -10.33 -2.47
N SER A 23 22.95 -11.56 -2.31
CA SER A 23 22.08 -12.72 -2.23
C SER A 23 22.30 -13.48 -0.95
N MET A 24 21.25 -13.70 -0.20
CA MET A 24 21.26 -14.38 1.08
C MET A 24 20.29 -15.56 1.08
N LEU A 25 20.72 -16.70 1.61
CA LEU A 25 19.84 -17.83 1.87
C LEU A 25 19.11 -17.62 3.20
N ILE A 26 17.78 -17.45 3.13
CA ILE A 26 16.93 -17.32 4.32
C ILE A 26 16.49 -18.71 4.77
N GLY A 27 16.90 -19.08 5.98
CA GLY A 27 16.59 -20.38 6.61
C GLY A 27 15.84 -20.25 7.94
N SER A 28 15.21 -19.11 8.19
CA SER A 28 14.49 -18.85 9.44
C SER A 28 13.11 -19.50 9.55
N LEU A 29 12.60 -20.08 8.45
CA LEU A 29 11.32 -20.78 8.45
C LEU A 29 11.48 -22.14 9.14
N VAL A 30 10.90 -22.32 10.31
CA VAL A 30 11.00 -23.56 11.09
C VAL A 30 9.90 -24.56 10.77
N GLU A 31 8.73 -24.07 10.35
CA GLU A 31 7.55 -24.89 10.07
C GLU A 31 6.65 -24.24 9.04
N LEU A 32 5.94 -25.05 8.24
CA LEU A 32 4.92 -24.63 7.29
C LEU A 32 3.69 -25.51 7.51
N ALA A 33 2.51 -24.90 7.52
CA ALA A 33 1.23 -25.60 7.63
C ALA A 33 0.21 -25.03 6.63
N TRP A 34 -0.60 -25.90 6.05
CA TRP A 34 -1.67 -25.55 5.13
C TRP A 34 -3.02 -25.77 5.78
N GLY A 35 -3.71 -24.72 6.14
CA GLY A 35 -5.00 -24.76 6.82
C GLY A 35 -6.10 -25.45 6.01
N GLU A 36 -6.04 -25.40 4.70
CA GLU A 36 -6.99 -26.08 3.80
C GLU A 36 -6.89 -27.61 3.93
N ILE A 37 -5.70 -28.13 4.21
CA ILE A 37 -5.44 -29.58 4.35
C ILE A 37 -5.80 -30.04 5.76
N ASP A 38 -5.21 -29.39 6.78
CA ASP A 38 -5.43 -29.71 8.18
C ASP A 38 -5.36 -28.43 9.01
N SER A 39 -6.41 -28.14 9.76
CA SER A 39 -6.49 -26.95 10.60
C SER A 39 -5.79 -27.11 11.95
N GLU A 40 -5.68 -28.35 12.46
CA GLU A 40 -5.17 -28.60 13.80
C GLU A 40 -3.74 -28.14 14.03
N PRO A 41 -2.76 -28.35 13.13
CA PRO A 41 -1.40 -27.85 13.32
C PRO A 41 -1.34 -26.32 13.49
N ILE A 42 -2.16 -25.57 12.74
CA ILE A 42 -2.20 -24.10 12.84
C ILE A 42 -2.81 -23.68 14.18
N ILE A 43 -3.95 -24.26 14.57
CA ILE A 43 -4.63 -23.95 15.82
C ILE A 43 -3.74 -24.30 17.01
N ALA A 44 -3.09 -25.48 17.00
CA ALA A 44 -2.16 -25.90 18.04
C ALA A 44 -0.96 -24.95 18.15
N LYS A 45 -0.43 -24.48 17.00
CA LYS A 45 0.69 -23.53 16.98
C LYS A 45 0.29 -22.18 17.57
N ILE A 46 -0.87 -21.64 17.19
CA ILE A 46 -1.41 -20.41 17.78
C ILE A 46 -1.61 -20.57 19.29
N ALA A 47 -2.07 -21.74 19.75
CA ALA A 47 -2.30 -22.04 21.15
C ALA A 47 -1.02 -22.24 21.98
N SER A 48 0.14 -22.45 21.32
CA SER A 48 1.42 -22.70 21.98
C SER A 48 1.91 -21.49 22.77
N GLU A 49 2.47 -21.72 23.95
CA GLU A 49 3.08 -20.70 24.80
C GLU A 49 4.29 -20.03 24.16
N GLU A 50 4.99 -20.76 23.28
CA GLU A 50 6.16 -20.28 22.55
C GLU A 50 5.81 -19.14 21.57
N ILE A 51 4.58 -19.12 21.05
CA ILE A 51 4.13 -18.13 20.10
C ILE A 51 3.64 -16.90 20.87
N LYS A 52 4.31 -15.79 20.69
CA LYS A 52 4.00 -14.50 21.33
C LYS A 52 3.43 -13.48 20.35
N ILE A 53 3.66 -13.69 19.05
CA ILE A 53 3.25 -12.77 17.99
C ILE A 53 2.68 -13.58 16.83
N ILE A 54 1.52 -13.17 16.33
CA ILE A 54 0.96 -13.60 15.05
C ILE A 54 1.10 -12.42 14.09
N SER A 55 1.89 -12.54 13.04
CA SER A 55 1.96 -11.54 11.99
C SER A 55 0.99 -11.85 10.85
N LEU A 56 0.40 -10.81 10.28
CA LEU A 56 -0.59 -10.91 9.22
C LEU A 56 -0.10 -10.21 7.95
N THR A 57 -0.26 -10.89 6.81
CA THR A 57 -0.13 -10.35 5.45
C THR A 57 -1.29 -10.88 4.63
N ILE A 58 -2.49 -10.36 4.90
CA ILE A 58 -3.76 -10.87 4.35
C ILE A 58 -4.41 -9.91 3.36
N THR A 59 -3.72 -8.81 3.05
CA THR A 59 -4.17 -7.69 2.21
C THR A 59 -5.39 -6.95 2.76
N GLU A 60 -5.71 -5.80 2.19
CA GLU A 60 -6.82 -4.93 2.64
C GLU A 60 -8.16 -5.67 2.61
N GLY A 61 -8.37 -6.52 1.61
CA GLY A 61 -9.56 -7.35 1.46
C GLY A 61 -9.73 -8.39 2.56
N GLY A 62 -8.61 -8.87 3.13
CA GLY A 62 -8.59 -9.87 4.18
C GLY A 62 -9.19 -9.41 5.52
N TYR A 63 -9.32 -8.08 5.73
CA TYR A 63 -9.94 -7.50 6.94
C TYR A 63 -11.47 -7.35 6.83
N LYS A 64 -12.05 -7.66 5.67
CA LYS A 64 -13.51 -7.71 5.50
C LYS A 64 -14.03 -9.04 6.06
N VAL A 65 -14.71 -8.97 7.20
CA VAL A 65 -15.21 -10.18 7.89
C VAL A 65 -16.41 -10.74 7.17
N ASP A 66 -16.31 -11.96 6.64
CA ASP A 66 -17.46 -12.78 6.24
C ASP A 66 -17.77 -13.78 7.35
N PHE A 67 -18.86 -13.53 8.09
CA PHE A 67 -19.30 -14.38 9.19
C PHE A 67 -19.79 -15.78 8.76
N ASN A 68 -20.01 -15.99 7.47
CA ASN A 68 -20.44 -17.27 6.89
C ASN A 68 -19.27 -18.10 6.37
N GLN A 69 -18.10 -17.51 6.20
CA GLN A 69 -16.91 -18.21 5.74
C GLN A 69 -16.39 -19.15 6.82
N SER A 70 -16.39 -20.45 6.55
CA SER A 70 -15.72 -21.44 7.37
C SER A 70 -14.21 -21.38 7.16
N ARG A 71 -13.41 -21.61 8.20
CA ARG A 71 -11.95 -21.66 8.14
C ARG A 71 -11.29 -20.39 7.61
N SER A 72 -11.85 -19.20 7.96
CA SER A 72 -11.19 -17.92 7.73
C SER A 72 -10.01 -17.73 8.68
N VAL A 73 -9.14 -16.74 8.42
CA VAL A 73 -8.06 -16.34 9.35
C VAL A 73 -8.61 -16.03 10.74
N PHE A 74 -9.78 -15.42 10.81
CA PHE A 74 -10.47 -15.09 12.06
C PHE A 74 -10.85 -16.34 12.86
N TRP A 75 -11.31 -17.38 12.16
CA TRP A 75 -11.67 -18.66 12.78
C TRP A 75 -10.43 -19.39 13.34
N TYR A 76 -9.33 -19.47 12.55
CA TYR A 76 -8.09 -20.10 13.05
C TYR A 76 -7.58 -19.41 14.31
N VAL A 77 -7.56 -18.08 14.30
CA VAL A 77 -7.11 -17.31 15.45
C VAL A 77 -8.06 -17.50 16.63
N ALA A 78 -9.39 -17.45 16.43
CA ALA A 78 -10.36 -17.65 17.50
C ALA A 78 -10.21 -19.01 18.19
N GLU A 79 -10.08 -20.09 17.41
CA GLU A 79 -9.87 -21.43 17.97
C GLU A 79 -8.55 -21.55 18.76
N GLY A 80 -7.48 -20.96 18.25
CA GLY A 80 -6.21 -20.91 18.97
C GLY A 80 -6.30 -20.07 20.25
N LEU A 81 -6.96 -18.91 20.21
CA LEU A 81 -7.16 -18.05 21.39
C LEU A 81 -8.05 -18.68 22.44
N LYS A 82 -9.05 -19.46 22.04
CA LYS A 82 -9.87 -20.24 22.98
C LYS A 82 -9.02 -21.15 23.85
N ARG A 83 -8.06 -21.86 23.26
CA ARG A 83 -7.10 -22.71 24.00
C ARG A 83 -6.11 -21.89 24.84
N ARG A 84 -5.70 -20.70 24.38
CA ARG A 84 -4.83 -19.79 25.14
C ARG A 84 -5.54 -19.22 26.36
N MET A 85 -6.83 -18.93 26.23
CA MET A 85 -7.67 -18.41 27.32
C MET A 85 -7.68 -19.37 28.53
N GLU A 86 -7.71 -20.68 28.28
CA GLU A 86 -7.67 -21.71 29.36
C GLU A 86 -6.38 -21.62 30.20
N LYS A 87 -5.27 -21.15 29.60
CA LYS A 87 -3.97 -21.00 30.26
C LYS A 87 -3.60 -19.56 30.56
N ASP A 88 -4.50 -18.62 30.27
CA ASP A 88 -4.30 -17.14 30.41
C ASP A 88 -3.04 -16.61 29.68
N LEU A 89 -2.73 -17.14 28.49
CA LEU A 89 -1.52 -16.82 27.71
C LEU A 89 -1.77 -15.62 26.77
N PRO A 90 -1.24 -14.42 27.04
CA PRO A 90 -1.44 -13.25 26.19
C PRO A 90 -0.70 -13.40 24.85
N ILE A 91 -1.12 -12.62 23.84
CA ILE A 91 -0.50 -12.64 22.51
C ILE A 91 -0.66 -11.28 21.81
N THR A 92 0.23 -10.99 20.86
CA THR A 92 0.13 -9.83 19.97
C THR A 92 -0.25 -10.29 18.57
N ILE A 93 -1.20 -9.60 17.94
CA ILE A 93 -1.54 -9.76 16.51
C ILE A 93 -1.02 -8.52 15.79
N LEU A 94 -0.03 -8.72 14.93
CA LEU A 94 0.72 -7.67 14.23
C LEU A 94 0.37 -7.70 12.73
N SER A 95 -0.36 -6.70 12.28
CA SER A 95 -0.58 -6.52 10.84
C SER A 95 0.67 -5.93 10.19
N CYS A 96 1.10 -6.53 9.07
CA CYS A 96 2.15 -6.03 8.19
C CYS A 96 1.59 -5.62 6.81
N ASP A 97 0.28 -5.44 6.71
CA ASP A 97 -0.38 -5.03 5.47
C ASP A 97 -0.24 -3.52 5.24
N ASN A 98 -0.18 -3.13 3.97
CA ASN A 98 0.05 -1.75 3.55
C ASN A 98 -1.25 -0.93 3.55
N MET A 99 -1.77 -0.64 4.74
CA MET A 99 -2.98 0.14 4.95
C MET A 99 -2.85 1.03 6.19
N GLN A 100 -3.56 2.16 6.20
CA GLN A 100 -3.54 3.06 7.35
C GLN A 100 -4.09 2.39 8.60
N MET A 101 -3.40 2.61 9.74
CA MET A 101 -3.79 2.08 11.04
C MET A 101 -4.12 0.58 10.98
N ASN A 102 -3.26 -0.19 10.35
CA ASN A 102 -3.46 -1.60 10.07
C ASN A 102 -3.73 -2.45 11.32
N GLY A 103 -3.10 -2.13 12.45
CA GLY A 103 -3.37 -2.77 13.75
C GLY A 103 -4.78 -2.47 14.25
N ASN A 104 -5.26 -1.23 14.09
CA ASN A 104 -6.63 -0.87 14.46
C ASN A 104 -7.65 -1.58 13.56
N ALA A 105 -7.38 -1.66 12.26
CA ALA A 105 -8.21 -2.40 11.32
C ALA A 105 -8.28 -3.90 11.69
N ALA A 106 -7.13 -4.50 12.00
CA ALA A 106 -7.04 -5.87 12.49
C ALA A 106 -7.87 -6.04 13.78
N LYS A 107 -7.68 -5.16 14.77
CA LYS A 107 -8.46 -5.18 16.01
C LYS A 107 -9.96 -5.13 15.75
N CYS A 108 -10.44 -4.20 14.92
CA CYS A 108 -11.85 -4.09 14.58
C CYS A 108 -12.38 -5.38 13.94
N ALA A 109 -11.66 -5.93 12.97
CA ALA A 109 -12.06 -7.14 12.25
C ALA A 109 -12.09 -8.37 13.18
N PHE A 110 -11.00 -8.65 13.90
CA PHE A 110 -10.93 -9.79 14.82
C PHE A 110 -11.94 -9.69 15.96
N MET A 111 -12.03 -8.51 16.58
CA MET A 111 -12.96 -8.33 17.71
C MET A 111 -14.40 -8.45 17.26
N SER A 112 -14.81 -7.94 16.09
CA SER A 112 -16.17 -8.11 15.58
C SER A 112 -16.50 -9.59 15.33
N TYR A 113 -15.54 -10.35 14.79
CA TYR A 113 -15.71 -11.79 14.62
C TYR A 113 -15.82 -12.54 15.95
N PHE A 114 -14.96 -12.22 16.92
CA PHE A 114 -14.99 -12.83 18.23
C PHE A 114 -16.30 -12.50 18.97
N GLU A 115 -16.76 -11.26 18.96
CA GLU A 115 -18.01 -10.85 19.60
C GLU A 115 -19.22 -11.59 19.01
N ALA A 116 -19.22 -11.85 17.72
CA ALA A 116 -20.30 -12.56 17.03
C ALA A 116 -20.28 -14.08 17.22
N LYS A 117 -19.09 -14.70 17.27
CA LYS A 117 -18.96 -16.17 17.23
C LYS A 117 -18.35 -16.79 18.50
N TYR A 118 -17.56 -16.03 19.26
CA TYR A 118 -16.78 -16.48 20.43
C TYR A 118 -16.81 -15.43 21.56
N PRO A 119 -18.00 -15.12 22.17
CA PRO A 119 -18.11 -14.00 23.13
C PRO A 119 -17.16 -14.09 24.33
N GLU A 120 -16.88 -15.31 24.82
CA GLU A 120 -15.93 -15.52 25.91
C GLU A 120 -14.49 -15.18 25.49
N VAL A 121 -14.10 -15.54 24.27
CA VAL A 121 -12.80 -15.17 23.71
C VAL A 121 -12.70 -13.66 23.53
N ALA A 122 -13.78 -13.01 23.07
CA ALA A 122 -13.83 -11.55 22.92
C ALA A 122 -13.61 -10.84 24.26
N ALA A 123 -14.27 -11.29 25.33
CA ALA A 123 -14.12 -10.71 26.66
C ALA A 123 -12.70 -10.84 27.22
N TRP A 124 -12.05 -11.98 26.98
CA TRP A 124 -10.66 -12.24 27.34
C TRP A 124 -9.68 -11.45 26.46
N ALA A 125 -9.88 -11.46 25.14
CA ALA A 125 -9.01 -10.80 24.17
C ALA A 125 -8.88 -9.29 24.38
N LYS A 126 -9.95 -8.62 24.85
CA LYS A 126 -9.93 -7.19 25.24
C LYS A 126 -8.80 -6.86 26.23
N LYS A 127 -8.35 -7.82 27.02
CA LYS A 127 -7.34 -7.65 28.07
C LYS A 127 -5.99 -8.32 27.75
N LYS A 128 -6.00 -9.32 26.86
CA LYS A 128 -4.88 -10.25 26.67
C LYS A 128 -4.38 -10.29 25.22
N VAL A 129 -4.96 -9.51 24.32
CA VAL A 129 -4.49 -9.40 22.93
C VAL A 129 -4.21 -7.94 22.60
N THR A 130 -3.03 -7.67 22.08
CA THR A 130 -2.66 -6.34 21.56
C THR A 130 -2.57 -6.35 20.05
N PHE A 131 -2.82 -5.18 19.44
CA PHE A 131 -2.84 -4.97 17.99
C PHE A 131 -2.04 -3.70 17.67
N PRO A 132 -0.70 -3.74 17.71
CA PRO A 132 0.12 -2.59 17.33
C PRO A 132 -0.10 -2.24 15.86
N ASN A 133 -0.14 -0.95 15.54
CA ASN A 133 -0.03 -0.49 14.17
C ASN A 133 1.41 -0.63 13.69
N SER A 134 1.60 -0.82 12.39
CA SER A 134 2.92 -0.86 11.80
C SER A 134 2.93 -0.22 10.40
N MET A 135 4.05 0.37 10.03
CA MET A 135 4.33 0.83 8.67
C MET A 135 5.48 0.02 8.09
N VAL A 136 5.24 -0.59 6.95
CA VAL A 136 6.22 -1.41 6.22
C VAL A 136 6.55 -0.74 4.88
N ASP A 137 7.81 -0.65 4.55
CA ASP A 137 8.27 -0.09 3.28
C ASP A 137 9.49 -0.85 2.74
N ARG A 138 9.26 -1.57 1.65
CA ARG A 138 10.27 -2.22 0.81
C ARG A 138 9.65 -2.57 -0.54
N ILE A 139 10.20 -2.08 -1.63
CA ILE A 139 9.72 -2.44 -2.96
C ILE A 139 10.16 -3.88 -3.28
N THR A 140 9.16 -4.74 -3.48
CA THR A 140 9.35 -6.15 -3.82
C THR A 140 8.55 -6.43 -5.09
N PRO A 141 9.19 -6.52 -6.26
CA PRO A 141 8.51 -6.83 -7.53
C PRO A 141 7.89 -8.23 -7.51
N VAL A 142 6.97 -8.47 -8.44
CA VAL A 142 6.38 -9.80 -8.62
C VAL A 142 7.46 -10.82 -8.95
N THR A 143 7.49 -11.93 -8.22
CA THR A 143 8.42 -13.05 -8.47
C THR A 143 8.18 -13.64 -9.87
N LYS A 144 9.25 -13.84 -10.63
CA LYS A 144 9.17 -14.39 -11.99
C LYS A 144 8.59 -15.82 -11.95
N PRO A 145 7.70 -16.19 -12.90
CA PRO A 145 7.17 -17.54 -13.00
C PRO A 145 8.30 -18.60 -13.06
N GLY A 146 8.18 -19.68 -12.30
CA GLY A 146 9.14 -20.78 -12.25
C GLY A 146 10.24 -20.66 -11.20
N LYS A 147 10.35 -19.53 -10.51
CA LYS A 147 11.33 -19.30 -9.43
C LYS A 147 10.63 -18.92 -8.11
N VAL A 148 9.72 -19.76 -7.67
CA VAL A 148 8.87 -19.50 -6.48
C VAL A 148 9.68 -19.29 -5.19
N THR A 149 10.93 -19.74 -5.17
CA THR A 149 11.83 -19.63 -4.01
C THR A 149 12.80 -18.47 -4.06
N ASP A 150 12.81 -17.68 -5.15
CA ASP A 150 13.73 -16.56 -5.30
C ASP A 150 12.94 -15.26 -5.13
N VAL A 151 13.17 -14.55 -4.04
CA VAL A 151 12.58 -13.23 -3.77
C VAL A 151 13.59 -12.16 -4.12
N CYS A 152 13.21 -11.24 -5.01
CA CYS A 152 13.99 -10.04 -5.30
C CYS A 152 13.33 -8.82 -4.66
N CYS A 153 14.12 -7.95 -4.05
CA CYS A 153 13.65 -6.69 -3.48
C CYS A 153 14.74 -5.62 -3.58
N GLU A 154 14.37 -4.37 -3.34
CA GLU A 154 15.35 -3.30 -3.15
C GLU A 154 16.16 -3.48 -1.85
N ASP A 155 17.30 -2.80 -1.75
CA ASP A 155 18.14 -2.78 -0.56
C ASP A 155 17.53 -1.94 0.57
N PHE A 156 16.71 -0.94 0.24
CA PHE A 156 15.96 -0.16 1.23
C PHE A 156 14.98 -1.03 2.02
N ILE A 157 14.96 -0.83 3.33
CA ILE A 157 13.97 -1.43 4.23
C ILE A 157 13.64 -0.43 5.33
N GLN A 158 12.36 -0.24 5.59
CA GLN A 158 11.88 0.47 6.76
C GLN A 158 10.69 -0.28 7.37
N TRP A 159 10.80 -0.59 8.66
CA TRP A 159 9.72 -1.17 9.43
C TRP A 159 9.58 -0.41 10.73
N VAL A 160 8.45 0.28 10.89
CA VAL A 160 8.11 1.06 12.08
C VAL A 160 6.92 0.40 12.75
N ILE A 161 6.99 0.18 14.06
CA ILE A 161 5.97 -0.55 14.81
C ILE A 161 5.67 0.20 16.12
N GLU A 162 4.41 0.28 16.50
CA GLU A 162 4.03 0.71 17.84
C GLU A 162 4.52 -0.29 18.89
N ASP A 163 5.23 0.18 19.93
CA ASP A 163 5.78 -0.70 20.96
C ASP A 163 4.70 -1.15 21.97
N ASN A 164 3.75 -1.94 21.47
CA ASN A 164 2.59 -2.45 22.21
C ASN A 164 2.50 -3.98 22.12
N PHE A 165 3.45 -4.67 22.77
CA PHE A 165 3.60 -6.13 22.76
C PHE A 165 3.33 -6.73 24.14
N ILE A 166 2.11 -7.19 24.40
CA ILE A 166 1.70 -7.69 25.72
C ILE A 166 2.47 -8.93 26.20
N ALA A 167 2.93 -9.77 25.26
CA ALA A 167 3.69 -10.99 25.56
C ALA A 167 5.21 -10.81 25.39
N GLY A 168 5.66 -9.56 25.20
CA GLY A 168 7.04 -9.24 24.83
C GLY A 168 7.33 -9.48 23.35
N ARG A 169 8.49 -9.01 22.90
CA ARG A 169 8.96 -9.07 21.52
C ARG A 169 10.46 -9.33 21.42
N PRO A 170 10.98 -9.80 20.28
CA PRO A 170 12.41 -9.83 20.02
C PRO A 170 13.00 -8.41 19.99
N ALA A 171 14.32 -8.30 20.18
CA ALA A 171 15.06 -7.04 20.09
C ALA A 171 15.28 -6.63 18.62
N TRP A 172 14.20 -6.39 17.88
CA TRP A 172 14.22 -6.06 16.45
C TRP A 172 14.86 -4.70 16.15
N GLU A 173 14.93 -3.79 17.12
CA GLU A 173 15.70 -2.55 17.01
C GLU A 173 17.18 -2.80 16.68
N LYS A 174 17.74 -3.95 17.06
CA LYS A 174 19.12 -4.34 16.74
C LYS A 174 19.34 -4.69 15.26
N VAL A 175 18.26 -4.89 14.51
CA VAL A 175 18.29 -5.20 13.08
C VAL A 175 17.54 -4.14 12.25
N GLY A 176 17.35 -2.94 12.79
CA GLY A 176 16.88 -1.76 12.06
C GLY A 176 15.38 -1.49 12.13
N VAL A 177 14.61 -2.23 12.95
CA VAL A 177 13.20 -1.89 13.20
C VAL A 177 13.12 -0.67 14.10
N THR A 178 12.28 0.30 13.73
CA THR A 178 12.00 1.48 14.55
C THR A 178 10.76 1.21 15.40
N PHE A 179 10.88 1.42 16.72
CA PHE A 179 9.74 1.40 17.62
C PHE A 179 9.30 2.81 17.99
N THR A 180 7.99 3.03 18.02
CA THR A 180 7.38 4.32 18.34
C THR A 180 6.12 4.12 19.19
N HIS A 181 5.59 5.21 19.75
CA HIS A 181 4.28 5.22 20.40
C HIS A 181 3.15 5.52 19.41
N ASP A 182 3.47 6.15 18.28
CA ASP A 182 2.52 6.50 17.23
C ASP A 182 3.19 6.34 15.86
N VAL A 183 2.66 5.43 15.05
CA VAL A 183 3.15 5.15 13.69
C VAL A 183 2.58 6.14 12.66
N THR A 184 1.52 6.86 13.01
CA THR A 184 0.77 7.72 12.09
C THR A 184 1.62 8.71 11.29
N PRO A 185 2.60 9.44 11.88
CA PRO A 185 3.44 10.36 11.11
C PRO A 185 4.26 9.66 10.02
N TYR A 186 4.75 8.45 10.29
CA TYR A 186 5.48 7.64 9.32
C TYR A 186 4.59 7.13 8.19
N GLU A 187 3.37 6.69 8.53
CA GLU A 187 2.37 6.27 7.54
C GLU A 187 2.00 7.41 6.60
N ILE A 188 1.63 8.58 7.14
CA ILE A 188 1.25 9.75 6.35
C ILE A 188 2.42 10.17 5.45
N MET A 189 3.63 10.25 5.97
CA MET A 189 4.81 10.61 5.19
C MET A 189 5.01 9.65 4.02
N LYS A 190 5.01 8.35 4.27
CA LYS A 190 5.17 7.33 3.22
C LYS A 190 4.04 7.36 2.21
N LEU A 191 2.78 7.39 2.64
CA LEU A 191 1.63 7.36 1.75
C LEU A 191 1.57 8.59 0.85
N SER A 192 1.87 9.77 1.40
CA SER A 192 1.80 11.03 0.68
C SER A 192 3.00 11.28 -0.23
N LEU A 193 4.20 10.85 0.15
CA LEU A 193 5.40 11.04 -0.67
C LEU A 193 5.64 9.87 -1.62
N LEU A 194 5.75 8.64 -1.12
CA LEU A 194 6.05 7.47 -1.96
C LEU A 194 4.83 7.03 -2.77
N ASN A 195 3.71 6.71 -2.10
CA ASN A 195 2.57 6.09 -2.78
C ASN A 195 1.84 7.07 -3.70
N ALA A 196 1.66 8.34 -3.28
CA ALA A 196 1.07 9.36 -4.13
C ALA A 196 1.95 9.69 -5.35
N SER A 197 3.28 9.74 -5.19
CA SER A 197 4.20 9.92 -6.33
C SER A 197 4.16 8.76 -7.31
N HIS A 198 4.06 7.52 -6.84
CA HIS A 198 3.81 6.36 -7.71
C HIS A 198 2.49 6.49 -8.47
N THR A 199 1.43 6.96 -7.82
CA THR A 199 0.15 7.21 -8.47
C THR A 199 0.27 8.32 -9.51
N LEU A 200 0.96 9.43 -9.19
CA LEU A 200 1.19 10.56 -10.09
C LEU A 200 1.98 10.17 -11.34
N LEU A 201 3.04 9.39 -11.20
CA LEU A 201 3.86 9.00 -12.35
C LEU A 201 3.19 7.94 -13.22
N SER A 202 2.40 7.04 -12.64
CA SER A 202 1.99 5.81 -13.32
C SER A 202 1.01 6.03 -14.47
N TYR A 203 -0.07 6.79 -14.25
CA TYR A 203 -1.09 6.99 -15.27
C TYR A 203 -0.57 7.76 -16.48
N PRO A 204 0.07 8.94 -16.32
CA PRO A 204 0.62 9.65 -17.47
C PRO A 204 1.68 8.83 -18.20
N ALA A 205 2.59 8.18 -17.49
CA ALA A 205 3.62 7.35 -18.10
C ALA A 205 3.04 6.17 -18.88
N TYR A 206 2.02 5.49 -18.34
CA TYR A 206 1.37 4.39 -19.04
C TYR A 206 0.67 4.87 -20.32
N MET A 207 0.02 6.03 -20.27
CA MET A 207 -0.65 6.66 -21.42
C MET A 207 0.36 7.05 -22.53
N GLU A 208 1.56 7.53 -22.18
CA GLU A 208 2.63 7.83 -23.12
C GLU A 208 3.39 6.56 -23.61
N GLY A 209 3.07 5.38 -23.11
CA GLY A 209 3.67 4.12 -23.56
C GLY A 209 4.82 3.60 -22.71
N PHE A 210 5.17 4.23 -21.61
CA PHE A 210 6.14 3.67 -20.66
C PHE A 210 5.58 2.40 -19.99
N ARG A 211 6.48 1.44 -19.74
CA ARG A 211 6.08 0.18 -19.07
C ARG A 211 6.90 -0.12 -17.81
N LYS A 212 8.01 0.61 -17.60
CA LYS A 212 8.93 0.44 -16.49
C LYS A 212 9.16 1.75 -15.75
N VAL A 213 9.13 1.70 -14.41
CA VAL A 213 9.26 2.88 -13.54
C VAL A 213 10.63 3.54 -13.71
N ASP A 214 11.70 2.76 -13.77
CA ASP A 214 13.05 3.26 -14.00
C ASP A 214 13.20 3.99 -15.34
N ALA A 215 12.51 3.54 -16.38
CA ALA A 215 12.46 4.22 -17.67
C ALA A 215 11.70 5.55 -17.59
N VAL A 216 10.61 5.62 -16.82
CA VAL A 216 9.89 6.87 -16.55
C VAL A 216 10.81 7.86 -15.82
N MET A 217 11.51 7.41 -14.80
CA MET A 217 12.42 8.26 -14.01
C MET A 217 13.69 8.67 -14.75
N ALA A 218 14.03 8.03 -15.86
CA ALA A 218 15.08 8.48 -16.76
C ALA A 218 14.65 9.69 -17.62
N ASP A 219 13.34 9.93 -17.76
CA ASP A 219 12.80 11.12 -18.43
C ASP A 219 12.76 12.30 -17.45
N GLU A 220 13.48 13.38 -17.79
CA GLU A 220 13.61 14.57 -16.94
C GLU A 220 12.28 15.27 -16.67
N ARG A 221 11.29 15.18 -17.56
CA ARG A 221 9.96 15.77 -17.38
C ARG A 221 9.26 15.14 -16.17
N TYR A 222 9.26 13.81 -16.11
CA TYR A 222 8.65 13.06 -14.99
C TYR A 222 9.41 13.30 -13.70
N ARG A 223 10.73 13.28 -13.74
CA ARG A 223 11.57 13.55 -12.56
C ARG A 223 11.30 14.94 -11.99
N ALA A 224 11.23 15.96 -12.87
CA ALA A 224 10.92 17.33 -12.46
C ALA A 224 9.52 17.45 -11.87
N MET A 225 8.51 16.82 -12.50
CA MET A 225 7.14 16.80 -11.98
C MET A 225 7.05 16.16 -10.59
N ILE A 226 7.70 15.01 -10.38
CA ILE A 226 7.70 14.32 -9.08
C ILE A 226 8.39 15.17 -8.01
N LYS A 227 9.53 15.80 -8.32
CA LYS A 227 10.21 16.70 -7.38
C LYS A 227 9.34 17.92 -7.04
N LEU A 228 8.67 18.52 -8.03
CA LEU A 228 7.78 19.65 -7.84
C LEU A 228 6.60 19.26 -6.94
N PHE A 229 5.96 18.14 -7.20
CA PHE A 229 4.87 17.58 -6.39
C PHE A 229 5.29 17.35 -4.94
N MET A 230 6.38 16.62 -4.71
CA MET A 230 6.85 16.35 -3.36
C MET A 230 7.16 17.64 -2.58
N ASN A 231 7.80 18.63 -3.22
CA ASN A 231 8.28 19.83 -2.55
C ASN A 231 7.19 20.87 -2.35
N ARG A 232 6.39 21.16 -3.40
CA ARG A 232 5.41 22.23 -3.39
C ARG A 232 4.08 21.79 -2.79
N ASP A 233 3.59 20.61 -3.20
CA ASP A 233 2.21 20.20 -2.93
C ASP A 233 2.11 19.32 -1.69
N VAL A 234 3.08 18.41 -1.47
CA VAL A 234 3.01 17.42 -0.41
C VAL A 234 3.72 17.88 0.89
N THR A 235 4.96 18.35 0.80
CA THR A 235 5.79 18.70 1.97
C THR A 235 5.09 19.64 2.98
N PRO A 236 4.31 20.65 2.56
CA PRO A 236 3.64 21.53 3.54
C PRO A 236 2.60 20.83 4.43
N TYR A 237 2.13 19.65 4.05
CA TYR A 237 1.02 18.94 4.70
C TYR A 237 1.44 17.63 5.37
N VAL A 238 2.69 17.24 5.23
CA VAL A 238 3.19 15.96 5.78
C VAL A 238 3.80 16.19 7.16
N PRO A 239 3.33 15.47 8.20
CA PRO A 239 4.02 15.46 9.49
C PRO A 239 5.38 14.78 9.31
N VAL A 240 6.43 15.43 9.82
CA VAL A 240 7.79 14.87 9.82
C VAL A 240 8.03 14.16 11.15
N PRO A 241 8.27 12.83 11.15
CA PRO A 241 8.59 12.12 12.38
C PRO A 241 9.91 12.63 12.99
N GLU A 242 10.03 12.54 14.30
CA GLU A 242 11.25 12.96 15.01
C GLU A 242 12.48 12.20 14.49
N GLY A 243 13.54 12.93 14.21
CA GLY A 243 14.81 12.39 13.72
C GLY A 243 14.84 12.03 12.22
N VAL A 244 13.75 12.29 11.49
CA VAL A 244 13.70 12.05 10.02
C VAL A 244 14.14 13.32 9.29
N ASP A 245 15.13 13.18 8.39
CA ASP A 245 15.48 14.18 7.41
C ASP A 245 14.57 14.01 6.17
N LEU A 246 13.60 14.91 6.02
CA LEU A 246 12.60 14.83 4.96
C LEU A 246 13.20 15.06 3.57
N GLU A 247 14.23 15.92 3.45
CA GLU A 247 14.88 16.17 2.16
C GLU A 247 15.67 14.92 1.72
N ALA A 248 16.45 14.34 2.63
CA ALA A 248 17.15 13.09 2.37
C ALA A 248 16.18 11.95 2.01
N TYR A 249 15.01 11.88 2.67
CA TYR A 249 13.98 10.90 2.35
C TYR A 249 13.43 11.09 0.94
N LYS A 250 13.14 12.33 0.50
CA LYS A 250 12.65 12.62 -0.86
C LYS A 250 13.69 12.27 -1.92
N ASP A 251 14.96 12.61 -1.69
CA ASP A 251 16.03 12.25 -2.62
C ASP A 251 16.20 10.73 -2.73
N GLN A 252 16.11 10.01 -1.60
CA GLN A 252 16.10 8.54 -1.59
C GLN A 252 14.92 7.96 -2.37
N LEU A 253 13.73 8.56 -2.32
CA LEU A 253 12.59 8.11 -3.13
C LEU A 253 12.88 8.23 -4.64
N ILE A 254 13.51 9.32 -5.07
CA ILE A 254 13.90 9.50 -6.47
C ILE A 254 14.90 8.41 -6.91
N GLU A 255 15.88 8.08 -6.06
CA GLU A 255 16.84 7.00 -6.32
C GLU A 255 16.16 5.64 -6.40
N ARG A 256 15.27 5.32 -5.44
CA ARG A 256 14.51 4.06 -5.40
C ARG A 256 13.64 3.87 -6.64
N PHE A 257 12.95 4.91 -7.09
CA PHE A 257 12.14 4.86 -8.32
C PHE A 257 13.00 4.67 -9.58
N SER A 258 14.22 5.17 -9.56
CA SER A 258 15.19 5.07 -10.66
C SER A 258 15.93 3.73 -10.69
N ASN A 259 15.69 2.82 -9.73
CA ASN A 259 16.42 1.56 -9.59
C ASN A 259 16.12 0.59 -10.74
N LYS A 260 17.08 0.46 -11.68
CA LYS A 260 16.98 -0.41 -12.87
C LYS A 260 16.96 -1.90 -12.54
N ALA A 261 17.53 -2.29 -11.41
CA ALA A 261 17.56 -3.70 -10.99
C ALA A 261 16.17 -4.17 -10.48
N ILE A 262 15.40 -3.26 -9.88
CA ILE A 262 14.01 -3.49 -9.47
C ILE A 262 13.07 -3.41 -10.67
N SER A 263 13.21 -2.38 -11.50
CA SER A 263 12.49 -2.19 -12.76
C SER A 263 10.99 -2.54 -12.69
N ASP A 264 10.29 -1.95 -11.71
CA ASP A 264 8.89 -2.24 -11.42
C ASP A 264 7.97 -1.91 -12.60
N GLN A 265 6.85 -2.60 -12.70
CA GLN A 265 5.89 -2.42 -13.79
C GLN A 265 4.98 -1.21 -13.53
N VAL A 266 4.92 -0.27 -14.48
CA VAL A 266 3.99 0.87 -14.43
C VAL A 266 2.54 0.39 -14.34
N SER A 267 2.18 -0.69 -15.06
CA SER A 267 0.82 -1.28 -15.02
C SER A 267 0.41 -1.75 -13.62
N ARG A 268 1.34 -2.26 -12.80
CA ARG A 268 1.08 -2.64 -11.41
C ARG A 268 0.70 -1.42 -10.57
N LEU A 269 1.33 -0.30 -10.82
CA LEU A 269 1.05 0.96 -10.12
C LEU A 269 -0.30 1.55 -10.54
N CYS A 270 -0.72 1.36 -11.80
CA CYS A 270 -2.03 1.81 -12.29
C CYS A 270 -3.22 1.00 -11.74
N GLY A 271 -2.98 -0.18 -11.16
CA GLY A 271 -4.08 -1.00 -10.60
C GLY A 271 -4.67 -0.39 -9.34
N ASP A 272 -5.99 -0.54 -9.16
CA ASP A 272 -6.74 -0.12 -7.96
C ASP A 272 -6.66 1.40 -7.67
N GLY A 273 -6.82 2.20 -8.70
CA GLY A 273 -6.81 3.66 -8.58
C GLY A 273 -7.92 4.19 -7.69
N ILE A 274 -9.11 3.62 -7.73
CA ILE A 274 -10.25 4.02 -6.89
C ILE A 274 -9.86 4.05 -5.40
N ALA A 275 -9.23 3.00 -4.90
CA ALA A 275 -8.78 2.95 -3.51
C ALA A 275 -7.55 3.85 -3.27
N LYS A 276 -6.59 3.84 -4.20
CA LYS A 276 -5.34 4.60 -4.08
C LYS A 276 -5.55 6.11 -4.05
N PHE A 277 -6.37 6.66 -4.94
CA PHE A 277 -6.68 8.09 -4.93
C PHE A 277 -7.30 8.52 -3.60
N ALA A 278 -8.26 7.74 -3.07
CA ALA A 278 -8.93 8.05 -1.81
C ALA A 278 -7.96 8.15 -0.63
N VAL A 279 -6.90 7.33 -0.62
CA VAL A 279 -5.94 7.24 0.50
C VAL A 279 -4.72 8.13 0.29
N TYR A 280 -4.18 8.22 -0.93
CA TYR A 280 -2.87 8.84 -1.17
C TYR A 280 -2.96 10.28 -1.66
N VAL A 281 -3.96 10.61 -2.48
CA VAL A 281 -4.05 11.91 -3.16
C VAL A 281 -5.11 12.83 -2.53
N VAL A 282 -6.30 12.30 -2.30
CA VAL A 282 -7.46 13.07 -1.83
C VAL A 282 -7.22 13.81 -0.51
N PRO A 283 -6.54 13.25 0.51
CA PRO A 283 -6.34 13.94 1.78
C PRO A 283 -5.57 15.26 1.64
N ILE A 284 -4.49 15.26 0.84
CA ILE A 284 -3.67 16.45 0.60
C ILE A 284 -4.40 17.42 -0.34
N LEU A 285 -4.96 16.94 -1.45
CA LEU A 285 -5.75 17.77 -2.37
C LEU A 285 -6.86 18.54 -1.63
N LYS A 286 -7.54 17.89 -0.68
CA LYS A 286 -8.56 18.54 0.14
C LYS A 286 -8.01 19.73 0.93
N GLN A 287 -6.83 19.58 1.54
CA GLN A 287 -6.19 20.66 2.28
C GLN A 287 -5.72 21.77 1.35
N MET A 288 -5.11 21.44 0.22
CA MET A 288 -4.68 22.39 -0.80
C MET A 288 -5.84 23.25 -1.33
N LEU A 289 -7.00 22.61 -1.60
CA LEU A 289 -8.22 23.32 -2.03
C LEU A 289 -8.73 24.29 -0.96
N GLN A 290 -8.69 23.89 0.31
CA GLN A 290 -9.09 24.74 1.44
C GLN A 290 -8.15 25.94 1.61
N ASP A 291 -6.86 25.74 1.39
CA ASP A 291 -5.81 26.75 1.53
C ASP A 291 -5.63 27.61 0.27
N GLY A 292 -6.40 27.35 -0.80
CA GLY A 292 -6.30 28.07 -2.07
C GLY A 292 -4.95 27.96 -2.76
N LYS A 293 -4.29 26.78 -2.64
CA LYS A 293 -3.00 26.51 -3.25
C LYS A 293 -3.12 26.17 -4.75
N ASP A 294 -1.99 26.17 -5.45
CA ASP A 294 -1.93 25.69 -6.82
C ASP A 294 -2.14 24.17 -6.86
N ILE A 295 -3.19 23.73 -7.53
CA ILE A 295 -3.61 22.32 -7.66
C ILE A 295 -3.39 21.79 -9.08
N SER A 296 -2.47 22.38 -9.84
CA SER A 296 -2.28 22.05 -11.25
C SER A 296 -1.86 20.60 -11.47
N ILE A 297 -1.00 20.08 -10.59
CA ILE A 297 -0.51 18.68 -10.69
C ILE A 297 -1.64 17.70 -10.41
N GLU A 298 -2.48 17.96 -9.40
CA GLU A 298 -3.60 17.09 -9.05
C GLU A 298 -4.70 17.14 -10.13
N ALA A 299 -4.96 18.32 -10.68
CA ALA A 299 -5.90 18.46 -11.80
C ALA A 299 -5.42 17.72 -13.05
N PHE A 300 -4.13 17.82 -13.37
CA PHE A 300 -3.50 17.02 -14.44
C PHE A 300 -3.64 15.52 -14.17
N LEU A 301 -3.25 15.05 -12.99
CA LEU A 301 -3.34 13.64 -12.62
C LEU A 301 -4.77 13.10 -12.75
N ILE A 302 -5.76 13.84 -12.23
CA ILE A 302 -7.17 13.41 -12.27
C ILE A 302 -7.70 13.44 -13.72
N ALA A 303 -7.27 14.40 -14.54
CA ALA A 303 -7.62 14.45 -15.96
C ALA A 303 -7.05 13.25 -16.74
N VAL A 304 -5.80 12.87 -16.47
CA VAL A 304 -5.18 11.69 -17.09
C VAL A 304 -5.84 10.40 -16.60
N TYR A 305 -6.17 10.29 -15.32
CA TYR A 305 -6.89 9.14 -14.78
C TYR A 305 -8.29 8.99 -15.40
N CYS A 306 -8.97 10.12 -15.63
CA CYS A 306 -10.24 10.14 -16.36
C CYS A 306 -10.09 9.57 -17.78
N LYS A 307 -9.09 10.03 -18.53
CA LYS A 307 -8.78 9.49 -19.88
C LYS A 307 -8.46 7.99 -19.83
N TYR A 308 -7.65 7.58 -18.87
CA TYR A 308 -7.27 6.18 -18.67
C TYR A 308 -8.49 5.29 -18.46
N LEU A 309 -9.44 5.68 -17.62
CA LEU A 309 -10.62 4.87 -17.32
C LEU A 309 -11.71 4.95 -18.41
N ILE A 310 -11.98 6.13 -18.96
CA ILE A 310 -13.03 6.32 -19.97
C ILE A 310 -12.58 5.78 -21.32
N GLY A 311 -11.35 6.14 -21.73
CA GLY A 311 -10.83 5.76 -23.04
C GLY A 311 -10.37 4.31 -23.14
N ALA A 312 -9.88 3.76 -22.04
CA ALA A 312 -9.26 2.43 -21.95
C ALA A 312 -8.21 2.16 -23.04
N ARG A 313 -7.53 3.22 -23.50
CA ARG A 313 -6.50 3.19 -24.55
C ARG A 313 -5.37 4.17 -24.24
N THR A 314 -4.15 3.78 -24.59
CA THR A 314 -3.00 4.68 -24.58
C THR A 314 -3.13 5.77 -25.67
N GLU A 315 -2.28 6.78 -25.62
CA GLU A 315 -2.25 7.82 -26.67
C GLU A 315 -1.83 7.27 -28.05
N SER A 316 -1.09 6.16 -28.09
CA SER A 316 -0.77 5.41 -29.32
C SER A 316 -1.90 4.50 -29.81
N GLY A 317 -3.00 4.39 -29.06
CA GLY A 317 -4.17 3.58 -29.42
C GLY A 317 -4.15 2.14 -28.92
N GLU A 318 -3.17 1.72 -28.13
CA GLU A 318 -3.14 0.38 -27.53
C GLU A 318 -4.24 0.22 -26.47
N ASN A 319 -4.90 -0.92 -26.44
CA ASN A 319 -5.92 -1.21 -25.42
C ASN A 319 -5.28 -1.37 -24.03
N ILE A 320 -5.91 -0.79 -23.03
CA ILE A 320 -5.51 -0.88 -21.64
C ILE A 320 -6.34 -1.95 -20.91
N ALA A 321 -5.69 -2.90 -20.28
CA ALA A 321 -6.34 -3.83 -19.36
C ALA A 321 -6.50 -3.12 -18.00
N ILE A 322 -7.69 -2.53 -17.78
CA ILE A 322 -8.00 -1.82 -16.53
C ILE A 322 -8.22 -2.82 -15.40
N SER A 323 -7.53 -2.59 -14.28
CA SER A 323 -7.66 -3.38 -13.05
C SER A 323 -8.14 -2.48 -11.91
N GLU A 324 -9.45 -2.47 -11.67
CA GLU A 324 -10.11 -1.65 -10.65
C GLU A 324 -11.05 -2.52 -9.80
N PRO A 325 -10.50 -3.34 -8.87
CA PRO A 325 -11.30 -4.27 -8.07
C PRO A 325 -12.31 -3.57 -7.15
N HIS A 326 -12.05 -2.32 -6.74
CA HIS A 326 -12.92 -1.57 -5.85
C HIS A 326 -13.91 -0.63 -6.57
N ILE A 327 -14.00 -0.70 -7.91
CA ILE A 327 -14.98 0.08 -8.67
C ILE A 327 -16.41 -0.36 -8.33
N THR A 328 -17.22 0.58 -7.85
CA THR A 328 -18.63 0.31 -7.54
C THR A 328 -19.51 0.29 -8.80
N PRO A 329 -20.72 -0.29 -8.76
CA PRO A 329 -21.66 -0.17 -9.86
C PRO A 329 -22.03 1.29 -10.20
N ALA A 330 -22.07 2.18 -9.20
CA ALA A 330 -22.30 3.60 -9.40
C ALA A 330 -21.14 4.27 -10.15
N ASP A 331 -19.89 4.02 -9.74
CA ASP A 331 -18.69 4.53 -10.42
C ASP A 331 -18.63 4.03 -11.85
N ARG A 332 -18.90 2.74 -12.07
CA ARG A 332 -18.92 2.14 -13.42
C ARG A 332 -19.92 2.84 -14.34
N LYS A 333 -21.09 3.21 -13.82
CA LYS A 333 -22.11 3.94 -14.60
C LYS A 333 -21.61 5.35 -14.98
N LEU A 334 -20.97 6.07 -14.08
CA LEU A 334 -20.41 7.41 -14.33
C LEU A 334 -19.29 7.34 -15.38
N ILE A 335 -18.38 6.38 -15.25
CA ILE A 335 -17.27 6.17 -16.20
C ILE A 335 -17.79 5.78 -17.58
N SER A 336 -18.76 4.86 -17.66
CA SER A 336 -19.35 4.41 -18.92
C SER A 336 -20.14 5.50 -19.64
N GLY A 337 -20.61 6.51 -18.91
CA GLY A 337 -21.27 7.69 -19.49
C GLY A 337 -20.34 8.57 -20.33
N GLY A 338 -19.03 8.41 -20.19
CA GLY A 338 -18.01 9.08 -20.99
C GLY A 338 -17.88 10.58 -20.76
N SER A 339 -18.55 11.14 -19.74
CA SER A 339 -18.50 12.57 -19.43
C SER A 339 -17.36 12.89 -18.45
N PRO A 340 -16.36 13.73 -18.81
CA PRO A 340 -15.30 14.13 -17.90
C PRO A 340 -15.82 14.86 -16.65
N ALA A 341 -16.88 15.65 -16.76
CA ALA A 341 -17.47 16.34 -15.63
C ALA A 341 -18.18 15.38 -14.66
N GLU A 342 -18.90 14.38 -15.19
CA GLU A 342 -19.52 13.34 -14.35
C GLU A 342 -18.50 12.41 -13.71
N PHE A 343 -17.33 12.22 -14.33
CA PHE A 343 -16.23 11.45 -13.76
C PHE A 343 -15.80 11.97 -12.38
N LEU A 344 -15.83 13.27 -12.15
CA LEU A 344 -15.46 13.87 -10.85
C LEU A 344 -16.41 13.49 -9.71
N LYS A 345 -17.52 12.80 -10.01
CA LYS A 345 -18.48 12.29 -9.00
C LYS A 345 -18.23 10.82 -8.59
N ILE A 346 -17.18 10.16 -9.13
CA ILE A 346 -16.82 8.80 -8.69
C ILE A 346 -16.35 8.80 -7.24
N SER A 347 -16.38 7.62 -6.60
CA SER A 347 -16.17 7.44 -5.15
C SER A 347 -15.00 8.20 -4.55
N PRO A 348 -13.77 8.20 -5.12
CA PRO A 348 -12.66 8.89 -4.48
C PRO A 348 -12.80 10.42 -4.49
N PHE A 349 -13.54 11.01 -5.44
CA PHE A 349 -13.59 12.46 -5.64
C PHE A 349 -14.89 13.11 -5.20
N VAL A 350 -15.99 12.38 -5.12
CA VAL A 350 -17.32 12.93 -4.85
C VAL A 350 -17.38 13.77 -3.56
N SER A 351 -16.64 13.37 -2.52
CA SER A 351 -16.61 14.06 -1.25
C SER A 351 -15.88 15.42 -1.29
N LEU A 352 -15.04 15.65 -2.31
CA LEU A 352 -14.30 16.89 -2.50
C LEU A 352 -15.19 18.00 -3.13
N GLY A 353 -16.22 17.62 -3.90
CA GLY A 353 -17.04 18.56 -4.63
C GLY A 353 -16.21 19.41 -5.59
N LEU A 354 -15.35 18.78 -6.37
CA LEU A 354 -14.37 19.43 -7.26
C LEU A 354 -15.02 20.37 -8.27
N ASP A 355 -16.24 20.08 -8.68
CA ASP A 355 -17.07 20.91 -9.55
C ASP A 355 -17.40 22.30 -8.98
N LYS A 356 -17.22 22.51 -7.68
CA LYS A 356 -17.42 23.78 -6.99
C LYS A 356 -16.19 24.70 -6.98
N TYR A 357 -15.06 24.20 -7.46
CA TYR A 357 -13.80 24.95 -7.53
C TYR A 357 -13.50 25.38 -8.98
N PRO A 358 -13.81 26.63 -9.38
CA PRO A 358 -13.63 27.06 -10.77
C PRO A 358 -12.20 26.92 -11.29
N VAL A 359 -11.20 27.21 -10.46
CA VAL A 359 -9.78 27.08 -10.81
C VAL A 359 -9.41 25.61 -11.06
N PHE A 360 -9.97 24.68 -10.28
CA PHE A 360 -9.75 23.25 -10.51
C PHE A 360 -10.39 22.83 -11.84
N MET A 361 -11.63 23.22 -12.09
CA MET A 361 -12.38 22.85 -13.31
C MET A 361 -11.67 23.36 -14.56
N GLU A 362 -11.23 24.63 -14.56
CA GLU A 362 -10.48 25.21 -15.68
C GLU A 362 -9.22 24.37 -16.02
N LYS A 363 -8.39 24.06 -15.00
CA LYS A 363 -7.17 23.27 -15.20
C LYS A 363 -7.48 21.83 -15.61
N TYR A 364 -8.47 21.20 -14.98
CA TYR A 364 -8.88 19.84 -15.28
C TYR A 364 -9.35 19.71 -16.74
N GLU A 365 -10.22 20.62 -17.22
CA GLU A 365 -10.70 20.63 -18.59
C GLU A 365 -9.58 20.92 -19.59
N GLN A 366 -8.69 21.89 -19.25
CA GLN A 366 -7.50 22.18 -20.04
C GLN A 366 -6.63 20.92 -20.22
N PHE A 367 -6.26 20.23 -19.14
CA PHE A 367 -5.41 19.03 -19.20
C PHE A 367 -6.13 17.85 -19.83
N TYR A 368 -7.44 17.73 -19.65
CA TYR A 368 -8.21 16.70 -20.33
C TYR A 368 -8.18 16.86 -21.85
N ALA A 369 -8.14 18.08 -22.37
CA ALA A 369 -8.07 18.35 -23.81
C ALA A 369 -6.66 18.15 -24.42
N MET A 370 -5.61 18.17 -23.60
CA MET A 370 -4.21 18.06 -24.04
C MET A 370 -3.74 16.60 -24.12
N GLN A 371 -2.70 16.31 -24.92
CA GLN A 371 -1.91 15.11 -24.76
C GLN A 371 -1.08 15.16 -23.48
N VAL A 372 -0.67 14.00 -22.95
CA VAL A 372 0.10 13.93 -21.69
C VAL A 372 1.40 14.72 -21.78
N ALA A 373 2.14 14.56 -22.87
CA ALA A 373 3.39 15.30 -23.09
C ALA A 373 3.23 16.82 -23.10
N GLU A 374 2.13 17.32 -23.65
CA GLU A 374 1.78 18.76 -23.64
C GLU A 374 1.44 19.22 -22.23
N GLY A 375 0.61 18.44 -21.52
CA GLY A 375 0.23 18.72 -20.13
C GLY A 375 1.46 18.78 -19.20
N LEU A 376 2.39 17.85 -19.33
CA LEU A 376 3.66 17.86 -18.59
C LEU A 376 4.49 19.12 -18.89
N LYS A 377 4.53 19.54 -20.16
CA LYS A 377 5.24 20.77 -20.54
C LYS A 377 4.61 22.01 -19.90
N VAL A 378 3.29 22.07 -19.83
CA VAL A 378 2.56 23.19 -19.18
C VAL A 378 2.79 23.20 -17.68
N LEU A 379 2.83 22.03 -17.03
CA LEU A 379 3.09 21.93 -15.58
C LEU A 379 4.49 22.39 -15.18
N LEU A 380 5.47 22.30 -16.07
CA LEU A 380 6.87 22.58 -15.78
C LEU A 380 7.31 23.99 -16.24
N GLN A 381 6.41 24.79 -16.77
CA GLN A 381 6.62 26.23 -17.07
C GLN A 381 6.38 27.10 -15.86
#